data_77c425554508dc1f6188a8a9ec1e0836
#
_entry.id   77c425554508dc1f6188a8a9ec1e0836
#
_cell.length_a   1.000
_cell.length_b   1.000
_cell.length_c   1.000
_cell.angle_alpha   90.00
_cell.angle_beta   90.00
_cell.angle_gamma   90.00
#
_symmetry.space_group_name_H-M   'P 1'
#
loop_
_entity.id
_entity.type
_entity.pdbx_description
1 polymer ?
#
loop_
_entity_poly.entity_id
_entity_poly.type
_entity_poly.pdbx_seq_one_letter_code
_entity_poly.pdbx_strand_id
1 'polypeptide(L)'
;LPKDQTIYVYCQVGARGYNAARILMQEGFEVKNLDGGYKTYKNSKYQLRNITFKSENLDKPKTSQTFNGEDIELDACGLQCPGPILKVKENIDKMELGQRLNIKASDFGFAADIENWAKATGNTVIKNEIEGNKVVATVLKGKENPDEVLKALSKISEGTMTTTPKGATIVLFSGDLDKALASMIIATGAASFGKEVTIFCTFWGLNLLKKNVKIKKKGIGKLFDIMLPSQANQMPISKMNMAGMGSAMIKEVMKQKNVDALPIMIEKAHQLGVKFVACTMSMDIMGIDKVELFDWVEY
;
A
#
# COMPACT_ATOMS: atom_id res chain seq x y z
N LEU A 1 -17.59 -24.55 30.55
CA LEU A 1 -17.72 -24.93 29.15
C LEU A 1 -17.78 -26.44 29.04
N PRO A 2 -18.61 -27.05 28.16
CA PRO A 2 -18.68 -28.50 27.98
C PRO A 2 -17.35 -29.00 27.38
N LYS A 3 -16.82 -30.12 27.92
CA LYS A 3 -15.55 -30.72 27.46
C LYS A 3 -15.75 -31.74 26.35
N ASP A 4 -16.97 -32.10 26.04
CA ASP A 4 -17.41 -33.07 25.05
C ASP A 4 -17.72 -32.44 23.68
N GLN A 5 -17.51 -31.13 23.55
CA GLN A 5 -17.78 -30.39 22.32
C GLN A 5 -16.58 -29.50 21.91
N THR A 6 -16.34 -29.42 20.62
CA THR A 6 -15.33 -28.50 20.08
C THR A 6 -15.75 -27.04 20.30
N ILE A 7 -14.90 -26.24 20.94
CA ILE A 7 -15.13 -24.82 21.19
C ILE A 7 -14.53 -24.01 20.04
N TYR A 8 -15.34 -23.18 19.40
CA TYR A 8 -14.89 -22.27 18.35
C TYR A 8 -14.66 -20.89 18.93
N VAL A 9 -13.44 -20.38 18.81
CA VAL A 9 -13.07 -19.04 19.28
C VAL A 9 -12.69 -18.14 18.13
N TYR A 10 -13.05 -16.89 18.22
CA TYR A 10 -12.65 -15.88 17.26
C TYR A 10 -12.60 -14.50 17.89
N CYS A 11 -11.85 -13.59 17.24
CA CYS A 11 -11.90 -12.17 17.55
C CYS A 11 -11.88 -11.38 16.24
N GLN A 12 -11.82 -10.07 16.33
CA GLN A 12 -11.91 -9.21 15.15
C GLN A 12 -10.76 -9.42 14.14
N VAL A 13 -9.51 -9.64 14.64
CA VAL A 13 -8.27 -9.73 13.82
C VAL A 13 -7.41 -10.97 14.13
N GLY A 14 -7.89 -11.94 14.87
CA GLY A 14 -7.22 -13.23 15.12
C GLY A 14 -6.40 -13.32 16.41
N ALA A 15 -5.65 -12.30 16.83
CA ALA A 15 -4.70 -12.38 17.95
C ALA A 15 -5.32 -12.75 19.30
N ARG A 16 -6.43 -12.11 19.70
CA ARG A 16 -7.13 -12.43 20.93
C ARG A 16 -7.79 -13.81 20.90
N GLY A 17 -8.32 -14.22 19.75
CA GLY A 17 -8.86 -15.56 19.53
C GLY A 17 -7.78 -16.62 19.69
N TYR A 18 -6.60 -16.41 19.13
CA TYR A 18 -5.46 -17.31 19.26
C TYR A 18 -5.02 -17.49 20.72
N ASN A 19 -4.89 -16.39 21.49
CA ASN A 19 -4.53 -16.47 22.91
C ASN A 19 -5.60 -17.22 23.73
N ALA A 20 -6.89 -16.94 23.48
CA ALA A 20 -7.98 -17.64 24.15
C ALA A 20 -7.99 -19.14 23.80
N ALA A 21 -7.75 -19.51 22.54
CA ALA A 21 -7.62 -20.90 22.12
C ALA A 21 -6.51 -21.62 22.89
N ARG A 22 -5.33 -21.01 23.01
CA ARG A 22 -4.20 -21.60 23.74
C ARG A 22 -4.52 -21.85 25.23
N ILE A 23 -5.15 -20.89 25.90
CA ILE A 23 -5.55 -21.02 27.30
C ILE A 23 -6.55 -22.18 27.46
N LEU A 24 -7.58 -22.22 26.63
CA LEU A 24 -8.60 -23.29 26.70
C LEU A 24 -8.02 -24.68 26.37
N MET A 25 -7.06 -24.76 25.41
CA MET A 25 -6.35 -26.01 25.11
C MET A 25 -5.52 -26.51 26.31
N GLN A 26 -4.90 -25.59 27.07
CA GLN A 26 -4.16 -25.94 28.29
C GLN A 26 -5.09 -26.49 29.40
N GLU A 27 -6.36 -26.04 29.44
CA GLU A 27 -7.39 -26.52 30.32
C GLU A 27 -8.07 -27.81 29.82
N GLY A 28 -7.59 -28.39 28.74
CA GLY A 28 -8.04 -29.68 28.19
C GLY A 28 -9.31 -29.60 27.35
N PHE A 29 -9.63 -28.47 26.78
CA PHE A 29 -10.73 -28.32 25.81
C PHE A 29 -10.25 -28.56 24.38
N GLU A 30 -11.10 -29.18 23.55
CA GLU A 30 -10.89 -29.16 22.11
C GLU A 30 -11.31 -27.80 21.55
N VAL A 31 -10.35 -27.05 20.95
CA VAL A 31 -10.59 -25.68 20.50
C VAL A 31 -10.14 -25.48 19.07
N LYS A 32 -10.98 -24.81 18.29
CA LYS A 32 -10.65 -24.31 16.96
C LYS A 32 -10.71 -22.78 16.93
N ASN A 33 -9.65 -22.14 16.46
CA ASN A 33 -9.58 -20.69 16.29
C ASN A 33 -9.84 -20.30 14.84
N LEU A 34 -10.63 -19.24 14.64
CA LEU A 34 -10.78 -18.63 13.31
C LEU A 34 -9.53 -17.80 12.98
N ASP A 35 -8.67 -18.36 12.14
CA ASP A 35 -7.44 -17.70 11.73
C ASP A 35 -7.70 -16.39 10.97
N GLY A 36 -6.90 -15.36 11.26
CA GLY A 36 -7.13 -14.00 10.74
C GLY A 36 -8.36 -13.28 11.31
N GLY A 37 -9.19 -13.96 12.14
CA GLY A 37 -10.35 -13.41 12.82
C GLY A 37 -11.56 -13.09 11.93
N TYR A 38 -12.57 -12.48 12.54
CA TYR A 38 -13.85 -12.19 11.86
C TYR A 38 -13.75 -11.27 10.65
N LYS A 39 -12.79 -10.33 10.65
CA LYS A 39 -12.54 -9.46 9.48
C LYS A 39 -12.15 -10.26 8.25
N THR A 40 -11.19 -11.17 8.40
CA THR A 40 -10.72 -12.04 7.30
C THR A 40 -11.84 -12.96 6.81
N TYR A 41 -12.58 -13.56 7.73
CA TYR A 41 -13.75 -14.39 7.41
C TYR A 41 -14.84 -13.62 6.65
N LYS A 42 -15.17 -12.42 7.12
CA LYS A 42 -16.16 -11.56 6.47
C LYS A 42 -15.73 -11.19 5.03
N ASN A 43 -14.45 -10.85 4.86
CA ASN A 43 -13.91 -10.52 3.54
C ASN A 43 -13.88 -11.74 2.61
N SER A 44 -13.51 -12.92 3.11
CA SER A 44 -13.56 -14.17 2.32
C SER A 44 -14.98 -14.55 1.90
N LYS A 45 -15.98 -14.39 2.78
CA LYS A 45 -17.39 -14.59 2.43
C LYS A 45 -17.93 -13.57 1.43
N TYR A 46 -17.43 -12.34 1.48
CA TYR A 46 -17.79 -11.32 0.51
C TYR A 46 -17.25 -11.67 -0.88
N GLN A 47 -16.05 -12.21 -0.96
CA GLN A 47 -15.46 -12.72 -2.20
C GLN A 47 -16.23 -13.94 -2.73
N LEU A 48 -16.57 -14.90 -1.86
CA LEU A 48 -17.36 -16.09 -2.27
C LEU A 48 -18.79 -15.78 -2.72
N ARG A 49 -19.44 -14.75 -2.17
CA ARG A 49 -20.76 -14.31 -2.61
C ARG A 49 -20.74 -13.58 -3.96
N ASN A 50 -19.64 -12.92 -4.28
CA ASN A 50 -19.48 -12.24 -5.57
C ASN A 50 -18.99 -13.19 -6.69
N ILE A 51 -18.53 -14.41 -6.34
CA ILE A 51 -18.07 -15.43 -7.29
C ILE A 51 -19.24 -16.34 -7.74
N THR A 52 -20.39 -16.33 -7.05
CA THR A 52 -21.58 -17.03 -7.52
C THR A 52 -22.28 -16.18 -8.59
N PHE A 53 -21.73 -16.19 -9.79
CA PHE A 53 -22.42 -15.66 -10.96
C PHE A 53 -23.65 -16.52 -11.22
N LYS A 54 -24.81 -15.93 -11.09
CA LYS A 54 -26.00 -16.40 -11.81
C LYS A 54 -25.69 -16.33 -13.29
N SER A 55 -25.49 -17.49 -13.92
CA SER A 55 -25.69 -17.65 -15.36
C SER A 55 -27.19 -17.54 -15.65
N GLU A 56 -27.74 -16.36 -15.61
CA GLU A 56 -29.02 -16.06 -16.23
C GLU A 56 -28.73 -15.27 -17.48
N ASN A 57 -29.24 -15.83 -18.61
CA ASN A 57 -29.20 -15.26 -19.94
C ASN A 57 -29.45 -13.74 -19.92
N LEU A 58 -28.37 -12.98 -20.08
CA LEU A 58 -28.49 -11.60 -20.50
C LEU A 58 -28.23 -11.57 -22.00
N ASP A 59 -29.29 -11.29 -22.71
CA ASP A 59 -29.27 -10.92 -24.14
C ASP A 59 -28.13 -9.89 -24.34
N LYS A 60 -27.28 -10.20 -25.29
CA LYS A 60 -26.15 -9.35 -25.70
C LYS A 60 -26.70 -7.95 -26.01
N PRO A 61 -26.25 -6.90 -25.31
CA PRO A 61 -26.43 -5.57 -25.85
C PRO A 61 -25.54 -5.46 -27.09
N LYS A 62 -26.18 -5.35 -28.25
CA LYS A 62 -25.54 -4.98 -29.50
C LYS A 62 -25.13 -3.51 -29.39
N THR A 63 -23.89 -3.25 -29.04
CA THR A 63 -23.14 -2.09 -29.54
C THR A 63 -21.67 -2.38 -29.32
N SER A 64 -21.07 -3.09 -30.28
CA SER A 64 -19.65 -3.24 -30.43
C SER A 64 -19.11 -1.95 -31.01
N GLN A 65 -18.63 -1.03 -30.15
CA GLN A 65 -17.55 -0.18 -30.56
C GLN A 65 -16.28 -1.01 -30.43
N THR A 66 -15.86 -1.61 -31.54
CA THR A 66 -14.57 -2.27 -31.70
C THR A 66 -13.47 -1.23 -31.53
N PHE A 67 -12.90 -1.20 -30.35
CA PHE A 67 -11.66 -0.49 -30.12
C PHE A 67 -10.53 -1.34 -30.74
N ASN A 68 -9.86 -0.83 -31.80
CA ASN A 68 -8.76 -1.49 -32.50
C ASN A 68 -7.41 -1.31 -31.78
N GLY A 69 -7.35 -1.36 -30.45
CA GLY A 69 -6.12 -1.34 -29.67
C GLY A 69 -5.78 -2.74 -29.20
N GLU A 70 -4.52 -3.14 -29.30
CA GLU A 70 -4.04 -4.39 -28.72
C GLU A 70 -4.19 -4.34 -27.19
N ASP A 71 -4.68 -5.45 -26.60
CA ASP A 71 -4.73 -5.62 -25.15
C ASP A 71 -3.29 -5.64 -24.60
N ILE A 72 -3.06 -4.94 -23.49
CA ILE A 72 -1.75 -4.88 -22.85
C ILE A 72 -1.69 -5.96 -21.77
N GLU A 73 -0.63 -6.76 -21.78
CA GLU A 73 -0.39 -7.80 -20.78
C GLU A 73 0.57 -7.31 -19.70
N LEU A 74 0.21 -7.55 -18.44
CA LEU A 74 1.01 -7.20 -17.27
C LEU A 74 1.18 -8.41 -16.35
N ASP A 75 2.41 -8.89 -16.20
CA ASP A 75 2.75 -9.86 -15.17
C ASP A 75 3.26 -9.12 -13.91
N ALA A 76 2.46 -9.18 -12.86
CA ALA A 76 2.76 -8.66 -11.52
C ALA A 76 2.97 -9.80 -10.51
N CYS A 77 3.23 -11.03 -10.98
CA CYS A 77 3.51 -12.15 -10.10
C CYS A 77 4.81 -11.93 -9.31
N GLY A 78 4.81 -12.38 -8.05
CA GLY A 78 5.94 -12.23 -7.14
C GLY A 78 6.07 -10.86 -6.49
N LEU A 79 5.27 -9.86 -6.89
CA LEU A 79 5.23 -8.58 -6.20
C LEU A 79 4.35 -8.66 -4.95
N GLN A 80 4.77 -7.96 -3.90
CA GLN A 80 4.00 -7.78 -2.66
C GLN A 80 3.27 -6.42 -2.70
N CYS A 81 2.14 -6.34 -1.98
CA CYS A 81 1.40 -5.08 -1.84
C CYS A 81 2.33 -3.95 -1.31
N PRO A 82 2.29 -2.73 -1.91
CA PRO A 82 1.38 -2.23 -2.95
C PRO A 82 1.89 -2.44 -4.40
N GLY A 83 2.93 -3.25 -4.60
CA GLY A 83 3.62 -3.43 -5.88
C GLY A 83 2.71 -3.70 -7.09
N PRO A 84 1.76 -4.67 -7.04
CA PRO A 84 0.86 -4.94 -8.15
C PRO A 84 0.04 -3.71 -8.55
N ILE A 85 -0.55 -2.98 -7.60
CA ILE A 85 -1.36 -1.78 -7.86
C ILE A 85 -0.51 -0.65 -8.45
N LEU A 86 0.73 -0.47 -7.99
CA LEU A 86 1.64 0.53 -8.55
C LEU A 86 1.95 0.23 -10.02
N LYS A 87 2.18 -1.04 -10.36
CA LYS A 87 2.41 -1.48 -11.74
C LYS A 87 1.18 -1.28 -12.62
N VAL A 88 -0.01 -1.55 -12.11
CA VAL A 88 -1.27 -1.25 -12.80
C VAL A 88 -1.36 0.24 -13.10
N LYS A 89 -1.13 1.10 -12.09
CA LYS A 89 -1.15 2.55 -12.27
C LYS A 89 -0.15 3.01 -13.34
N GLU A 90 1.10 2.55 -13.26
CA GLU A 90 2.14 2.91 -14.25
C GLU A 90 1.74 2.57 -15.68
N ASN A 91 1.04 1.45 -15.90
CA ASN A 91 0.57 1.05 -17.22
C ASN A 91 -0.68 1.83 -17.65
N ILE A 92 -1.69 1.93 -16.77
CA ILE A 92 -2.91 2.67 -17.04
C ILE A 92 -2.61 4.14 -17.38
N ASP A 93 -1.65 4.78 -16.70
CA ASP A 93 -1.28 6.18 -16.98
C ASP A 93 -0.77 6.36 -18.42
N LYS A 94 -0.13 5.35 -19.01
CA LYS A 94 0.42 5.37 -20.37
C LYS A 94 -0.57 4.94 -21.46
N MET A 95 -1.67 4.30 -21.08
CA MET A 95 -2.69 3.78 -21.98
C MET A 95 -3.61 4.90 -22.49
N GLU A 96 -4.33 4.63 -23.57
CA GLU A 96 -5.43 5.47 -24.05
C GLU A 96 -6.77 5.04 -23.45
N LEU A 97 -7.76 5.96 -23.43
CA LEU A 97 -9.11 5.63 -22.96
C LEU A 97 -9.70 4.50 -23.80
N GLY A 98 -10.29 3.51 -23.12
CA GLY A 98 -10.89 2.35 -23.77
C GLY A 98 -9.92 1.18 -24.02
N GLN A 99 -8.62 1.33 -23.81
CA GLN A 99 -7.68 0.21 -23.86
C GLN A 99 -7.84 -0.70 -22.65
N ARG A 100 -7.52 -1.98 -22.83
CA ARG A 100 -7.61 -3.03 -21.80
C ARG A 100 -6.22 -3.42 -21.29
N LEU A 101 -6.12 -3.62 -19.99
CA LEU A 101 -4.94 -4.15 -19.31
C LEU A 101 -5.29 -5.49 -18.69
N ASN A 102 -4.67 -6.57 -19.15
CA ASN A 102 -4.77 -7.91 -18.59
C ASN A 102 -3.65 -8.12 -17.58
N ILE A 103 -3.99 -8.45 -16.36
CA ILE A 103 -3.07 -8.47 -15.23
C ILE A 103 -3.06 -9.86 -14.62
N LYS A 104 -1.85 -10.38 -14.31
CA LYS A 104 -1.65 -11.59 -13.51
C LYS A 104 -0.88 -11.22 -12.25
N ALA A 105 -1.38 -11.60 -11.07
CA ALA A 105 -0.72 -11.35 -9.79
C ALA A 105 -0.79 -12.60 -8.91
N SER A 106 0.27 -12.88 -8.14
CA SER A 106 0.30 -13.98 -7.18
C SER A 106 -0.18 -13.59 -5.78
N ASP A 107 -0.39 -12.29 -5.54
CA ASP A 107 -0.97 -11.76 -4.29
C ASP A 107 -2.50 -11.82 -4.37
N PHE A 108 -3.13 -12.66 -3.54
CA PHE A 108 -4.59 -12.78 -3.49
C PHE A 108 -5.29 -11.51 -2.99
N GLY A 109 -4.60 -10.66 -2.21
CA GLY A 109 -5.11 -9.36 -1.79
C GLY A 109 -5.37 -8.43 -2.96
N PHE A 110 -4.63 -8.61 -4.06
CA PHE A 110 -4.78 -7.83 -5.28
C PHE A 110 -6.21 -7.87 -5.85
N ALA A 111 -6.95 -8.97 -5.70
CA ALA A 111 -8.32 -9.07 -6.20
C ALA A 111 -9.26 -8.01 -5.57
N ALA A 112 -9.13 -7.76 -4.27
CA ALA A 112 -9.90 -6.71 -3.60
C ALA A 112 -9.35 -5.31 -3.91
N ASP A 113 -8.03 -5.19 -3.97
CA ASP A 113 -7.34 -3.92 -4.18
C ASP A 113 -7.63 -3.35 -5.57
N ILE A 114 -7.64 -4.18 -6.62
CA ILE A 114 -7.87 -3.71 -8.00
C ILE A 114 -9.28 -3.16 -8.20
N GLU A 115 -10.30 -3.78 -7.57
CA GLU A 115 -11.67 -3.26 -7.64
C GLU A 115 -11.81 -1.90 -6.96
N ASN A 116 -11.24 -1.79 -5.75
CA ASN A 116 -11.28 -0.54 -5.01
C ASN A 116 -10.50 0.56 -5.73
N TRP A 117 -9.32 0.21 -6.27
CA TRP A 117 -8.47 1.13 -7.02
C TRP A 117 -9.18 1.62 -8.29
N ALA A 118 -9.75 0.72 -9.09
CA ALA A 118 -10.45 1.08 -10.33
C ALA A 118 -11.62 2.04 -10.05
N LYS A 119 -12.44 1.75 -9.01
CA LYS A 119 -13.53 2.64 -8.58
C LYS A 119 -13.02 4.02 -8.16
N ALA A 120 -11.91 4.07 -7.41
CA ALA A 120 -11.34 5.33 -6.92
C ALA A 120 -10.70 6.18 -8.04
N THR A 121 -10.16 5.53 -9.08
CA THR A 121 -9.44 6.18 -10.20
C THR A 121 -10.27 6.34 -11.46
N GLY A 122 -11.57 5.94 -11.43
CA GLY A 122 -12.48 6.08 -12.56
C GLY A 122 -12.26 5.10 -13.71
N ASN A 123 -11.64 3.95 -13.41
CA ASN A 123 -11.46 2.85 -14.34
C ASN A 123 -12.51 1.75 -14.11
N THR A 124 -12.63 0.81 -15.03
CA THR A 124 -13.58 -0.29 -14.94
C THR A 124 -12.88 -1.64 -14.90
N VAL A 125 -13.22 -2.49 -13.91
CA VAL A 125 -12.78 -3.88 -13.88
C VAL A 125 -13.76 -4.73 -14.68
N ILE A 126 -13.30 -5.33 -15.79
CA ILE A 126 -14.10 -6.21 -16.65
C ILE A 126 -14.08 -7.64 -16.12
N LYS A 127 -12.91 -8.12 -15.71
CA LYS A 127 -12.67 -9.47 -15.20
C LYS A 127 -11.83 -9.39 -13.93
N ASN A 128 -12.15 -10.23 -12.92
CA ASN A 128 -11.38 -10.36 -11.69
C ASN A 128 -11.65 -11.76 -11.12
N GLU A 129 -10.79 -12.70 -11.42
CA GLU A 129 -10.95 -14.11 -11.10
C GLU A 129 -9.67 -14.68 -10.49
N ILE A 130 -9.84 -15.75 -9.71
CA ILE A 130 -8.72 -16.52 -9.17
C ILE A 130 -8.57 -17.78 -10.03
N GLU A 131 -7.46 -17.87 -10.75
CA GLU A 131 -7.09 -19.01 -11.57
C GLU A 131 -5.92 -19.76 -10.94
N GLY A 132 -6.20 -20.90 -10.31
CA GLY A 132 -5.19 -21.68 -9.61
C GLY A 132 -4.56 -20.90 -8.44
N ASN A 133 -3.30 -20.54 -8.56
CA ASN A 133 -2.55 -19.78 -7.53
C ASN A 133 -2.27 -18.32 -7.93
N LYS A 134 -3.11 -17.76 -8.80
CA LYS A 134 -2.96 -16.38 -9.31
C LYS A 134 -4.31 -15.70 -9.40
N VAL A 135 -4.28 -14.39 -9.25
CA VAL A 135 -5.39 -13.49 -9.58
C VAL A 135 -5.21 -13.05 -11.03
N VAL A 136 -6.24 -13.20 -11.85
CA VAL A 136 -6.29 -12.72 -13.23
C VAL A 136 -7.36 -11.64 -13.31
N ALA A 137 -6.96 -10.43 -13.64
CA ALA A 137 -7.86 -9.30 -13.74
C ALA A 137 -7.71 -8.59 -15.10
N THR A 138 -8.80 -8.06 -15.62
CA THR A 138 -8.80 -7.18 -16.81
C THR A 138 -9.40 -5.84 -16.44
N VAL A 139 -8.64 -4.78 -16.65
CA VAL A 139 -9.04 -3.39 -16.37
C VAL A 139 -9.14 -2.62 -17.68
N LEU A 140 -10.27 -1.96 -17.88
CA LEU A 140 -10.50 -0.98 -18.95
C LEU A 140 -10.12 0.41 -18.44
N LYS A 141 -9.30 1.14 -19.20
CA LYS A 141 -9.03 2.54 -18.87
C LYS A 141 -10.26 3.40 -19.13
N GLY A 142 -10.83 3.97 -18.07
CA GLY A 142 -12.05 4.75 -18.09
C GLY A 142 -13.30 3.93 -17.83
N LYS A 143 -14.48 4.54 -18.05
CA LYS A 143 -15.79 3.92 -17.84
C LYS A 143 -16.34 3.33 -19.14
N GLU A 144 -17.02 2.21 -18.99
CA GLU A 144 -17.62 1.46 -20.10
C GLU A 144 -18.71 2.25 -20.86
N ASN A 145 -19.29 3.28 -20.23
CA ASN A 145 -20.40 4.03 -20.80
C ASN A 145 -20.14 5.55 -20.75
N PRO A 146 -20.00 6.23 -21.92
CA PRO A 146 -19.78 7.68 -21.99
C PRO A 146 -20.90 8.51 -21.31
N ASP A 147 -22.14 8.01 -21.30
CA ASP A 147 -23.28 8.70 -20.67
C ASP A 147 -23.21 8.69 -19.14
N GLU A 148 -22.57 7.69 -18.52
CA GLU A 148 -22.29 7.71 -17.08
C GLU A 148 -21.18 8.68 -16.70
N VAL A 149 -20.24 8.92 -17.59
CA VAL A 149 -19.20 9.95 -17.39
C VAL A 149 -19.83 11.34 -17.40
N LEU A 150 -20.73 11.61 -18.34
CA LEU A 150 -21.47 12.88 -18.41
C LEU A 150 -22.39 13.07 -17.19
N LYS A 151 -23.08 12.04 -16.72
CA LYS A 151 -23.87 12.06 -15.48
C LYS A 151 -23.01 12.21 -14.22
N ALA A 152 -21.81 11.66 -14.19
CA ALA A 152 -20.88 11.85 -13.07
C ALA A 152 -20.30 13.27 -13.05
N LEU A 153 -19.99 13.85 -14.21
CA LEU A 153 -19.53 15.22 -14.36
C LEU A 153 -20.64 16.24 -14.02
N SER A 154 -21.90 16.00 -14.41
CA SER A 154 -23.03 16.85 -14.03
C SER A 154 -23.33 16.81 -12.52
N LYS A 155 -23.12 15.68 -11.84
CA LYS A 155 -23.25 15.55 -10.39
C LYS A 155 -22.13 16.24 -9.60
N ILE A 156 -20.96 16.49 -10.20
CA ILE A 156 -19.87 17.27 -9.60
C ILE A 156 -20.22 18.75 -9.60
N SER A 157 -21.07 19.23 -10.54
CA SER A 157 -21.55 20.62 -10.57
C SER A 157 -22.71 20.90 -9.59
N GLU A 158 -23.39 19.87 -9.09
CA GLU A 158 -24.46 19.99 -8.08
C GLU A 158 -23.95 19.52 -6.72
N GLY A 159 -23.13 20.36 -6.11
CA GLY A 159 -22.61 20.37 -4.74
C GLY A 159 -23.20 19.47 -3.67
N THR A 160 -23.07 18.14 -3.79
CA THR A 160 -23.20 17.25 -2.64
C THR A 160 -21.81 16.81 -2.21
N MET A 161 -21.22 17.59 -1.30
CA MET A 161 -19.98 17.23 -0.61
C MET A 161 -20.22 15.99 0.24
N THR A 162 -19.97 14.80 -0.30
CA THR A 162 -19.56 13.68 0.53
C THR A 162 -18.11 13.97 0.94
N THR A 163 -17.91 14.34 2.20
CA THR A 163 -16.59 14.65 2.78
C THR A 163 -15.77 13.38 2.97
N THR A 164 -15.37 12.73 1.88
CA THR A 164 -14.25 11.79 1.94
C THR A 164 -12.98 12.64 2.10
N PRO A 165 -12.12 12.35 3.08
CA PRO A 165 -10.86 13.08 3.25
C PRO A 165 -10.10 13.08 1.93
N LYS A 166 -9.78 14.26 1.42
CA LYS A 166 -9.09 14.41 0.12
C LYS A 166 -7.63 13.98 0.20
N GLY A 167 -7.07 13.89 1.40
CA GLY A 167 -5.66 13.59 1.60
C GLY A 167 -5.37 12.91 2.94
N ALA A 168 -4.10 12.57 3.14
CA ALA A 168 -3.57 12.02 4.38
C ALA A 168 -2.25 12.70 4.74
N THR A 169 -2.05 12.99 6.02
CA THR A 169 -0.76 13.46 6.56
C THR A 169 -0.19 12.39 7.48
N ILE A 170 1.02 11.95 7.19
CA ILE A 170 1.77 10.99 7.99
C ILE A 170 2.88 11.75 8.73
N VAL A 171 2.90 11.66 10.06
CA VAL A 171 3.98 12.24 10.86
C VAL A 171 5.03 11.17 11.14
N LEU A 172 6.21 11.34 10.57
CA LEU A 172 7.36 10.47 10.82
C LEU A 172 8.36 11.17 11.75
N PHE A 173 8.41 10.69 12.99
CA PHE A 173 9.31 11.23 14.03
C PHE A 173 10.43 10.25 14.41
N SER A 174 10.38 9.01 13.91
CA SER A 174 11.34 7.95 14.23
C SER A 174 12.37 7.79 13.12
N GLY A 175 13.62 7.49 13.53
CA GLY A 175 14.71 7.13 12.64
C GLY A 175 14.84 5.63 12.37
N ASP A 176 13.79 4.84 12.62
CA ASP A 176 13.81 3.39 12.47
C ASP A 176 13.37 2.96 11.08
N LEU A 177 14.12 2.04 10.48
CA LEU A 177 13.87 1.50 9.14
C LEU A 177 12.46 0.91 8.97
N ASP A 178 12.01 0.11 9.92
CA ASP A 178 10.70 -0.55 9.90
C ASP A 178 9.53 0.44 9.94
N LYS A 179 9.67 1.53 10.69
CA LYS A 179 8.67 2.60 10.75
C LYS A 179 8.67 3.46 9.48
N ALA A 180 9.86 3.72 8.93
CA ALA A 180 9.99 4.41 7.65
C ALA A 180 9.38 3.59 6.51
N LEU A 181 9.66 2.28 6.44
CA LEU A 181 9.05 1.36 5.47
C LEU A 181 7.53 1.35 5.57
N ALA A 182 6.99 1.23 6.79
CA ALA A 182 5.53 1.27 7.00
C ALA A 182 4.92 2.58 6.51
N SER A 183 5.57 3.71 6.78
CA SER A 183 5.13 5.04 6.31
C SER A 183 5.14 5.13 4.78
N MET A 184 6.17 4.61 4.12
CA MET A 184 6.26 4.59 2.66
C MET A 184 5.18 3.69 2.03
N ILE A 185 4.95 2.49 2.57
CA ILE A 185 3.90 1.57 2.08
C ILE A 185 2.53 2.24 2.16
N ILE A 186 2.21 2.88 3.29
CA ILE A 186 0.93 3.58 3.47
C ILE A 186 0.83 4.77 2.51
N ALA A 187 1.89 5.57 2.38
CA ALA A 187 1.92 6.75 1.54
C ALA A 187 1.77 6.40 0.06
N THR A 188 2.55 5.44 -0.44
CA THR A 188 2.47 5.02 -1.85
C THR A 188 1.14 4.34 -2.16
N GLY A 189 0.62 3.53 -1.22
CA GLY A 189 -0.72 2.95 -1.33
C GLY A 189 -1.79 4.04 -1.45
N ALA A 190 -1.83 5.02 -0.55
CA ALA A 190 -2.81 6.11 -0.59
C ALA A 190 -2.67 6.98 -1.84
N ALA A 191 -1.43 7.30 -2.25
CA ALA A 191 -1.17 8.07 -3.47
C ALA A 191 -1.59 7.32 -4.74
N SER A 192 -1.45 5.99 -4.78
CA SER A 192 -1.92 5.17 -5.92
C SER A 192 -3.45 5.24 -6.10
N PHE A 193 -4.19 5.51 -5.01
CA PHE A 193 -5.64 5.76 -5.04
C PHE A 193 -6.00 7.23 -5.35
N GLY A 194 -5.05 8.03 -5.81
CA GLY A 194 -5.27 9.43 -6.15
C GLY A 194 -5.48 10.35 -4.93
N LYS A 195 -5.03 9.94 -3.74
CA LYS A 195 -5.10 10.78 -2.54
C LYS A 195 -3.89 11.70 -2.47
N GLU A 196 -4.09 12.94 -2.04
CA GLU A 196 -3.00 13.82 -1.68
C GLU A 196 -2.36 13.32 -0.39
N VAL A 197 -1.07 13.02 -0.42
CA VAL A 197 -0.35 12.50 0.75
C VAL A 197 0.81 13.42 1.08
N THR A 198 0.90 13.78 2.37
CA THR A 198 2.03 14.54 2.92
C THR A 198 2.72 13.72 4.01
N ILE A 199 4.04 13.58 3.93
CA ILE A 199 4.86 13.01 5.00
C ILE A 199 5.61 14.16 5.68
N PHE A 200 5.22 14.45 6.91
CA PHE A 200 5.88 15.43 7.76
C PHE A 200 6.97 14.73 8.59
N CYS A 201 8.22 15.04 8.28
CA CYS A 201 9.39 14.47 8.96
C CYS A 201 9.90 15.41 10.05
N THR A 202 10.01 14.88 11.27
CA THR A 202 10.48 15.63 12.44
C THR A 202 11.44 14.79 13.25
N PHE A 203 12.35 15.42 14.00
CA PHE A 203 13.38 14.77 14.79
C PHE A 203 14.13 13.68 13.98
N TRP A 204 14.21 12.45 14.50
CA TRP A 204 14.93 11.34 13.85
C TRP A 204 14.30 10.94 12.51
N GLY A 205 13.02 11.27 12.27
CA GLY A 205 12.37 11.09 10.98
C GLY A 205 13.01 11.87 9.83
N LEU A 206 13.76 12.95 10.14
CA LEU A 206 14.52 13.70 9.14
C LEU A 206 15.61 12.85 8.45
N ASN A 207 16.06 11.76 9.07
CA ASN A 207 17.00 10.83 8.46
C ASN A 207 16.47 10.16 7.18
N LEU A 208 15.14 10.08 7.02
CA LEU A 208 14.49 9.61 5.79
C LEU A 208 14.84 10.48 4.59
N LEU A 209 14.97 11.79 4.82
CA LEU A 209 15.13 12.82 3.77
C LEU A 209 16.59 13.13 3.45
N LYS A 210 17.55 12.51 4.16
CA LYS A 210 18.97 12.79 3.96
C LYS A 210 19.49 12.16 2.66
N LYS A 211 20.15 13.00 1.87
CA LYS A 211 21.02 12.57 0.79
C LYS A 211 22.47 12.41 1.30
N ASN A 212 23.23 11.50 0.69
CA ASN A 212 24.59 11.21 1.12
C ASN A 212 25.57 12.36 0.80
N VAL A 213 25.47 13.46 1.56
CA VAL A 213 26.33 14.64 1.42
C VAL A 213 27.08 14.86 2.73
N LYS A 214 28.39 14.99 2.66
CA LYS A 214 29.23 15.31 3.83
C LYS A 214 29.45 16.82 3.90
N ILE A 215 28.99 17.44 4.99
CA ILE A 215 29.18 18.86 5.30
C ILE A 215 30.12 18.97 6.52
N LYS A 216 31.02 19.94 6.49
CA LYS A 216 31.85 20.24 7.65
C LYS A 216 31.04 20.99 8.69
N LYS A 217 30.55 20.31 9.70
CA LYS A 217 29.82 20.90 10.84
C LYS A 217 30.74 21.28 11.98
N LYS A 218 30.31 22.27 12.79
CA LYS A 218 31.02 22.71 14.04
C LYS A 218 30.10 22.48 15.24
N GLY A 219 30.71 22.34 16.43
CA GLY A 219 29.99 22.24 17.70
C GLY A 219 29.10 20.98 17.81
N ILE A 220 27.89 21.14 18.37
CA ILE A 220 26.94 20.07 18.65
C ILE A 220 26.47 19.38 17.35
N GLY A 221 26.35 20.10 16.25
CA GLY A 221 25.97 19.53 14.95
C GLY A 221 26.93 18.45 14.45
N LYS A 222 28.24 18.54 14.80
CA LYS A 222 29.21 17.49 14.49
C LYS A 222 28.98 16.21 15.28
N LEU A 223 28.47 16.30 16.51
CA LEU A 223 28.16 15.15 17.35
C LEU A 223 26.94 14.40 16.75
N PHE A 224 25.90 15.11 16.34
CA PHE A 224 24.75 14.52 15.65
C PHE A 224 25.15 13.87 14.33
N ASP A 225 26.07 14.46 13.58
CA ASP A 225 26.52 13.93 12.30
C ASP A 225 27.23 12.57 12.43
N ILE A 226 27.90 12.33 13.56
CA ILE A 226 28.55 11.05 13.88
C ILE A 226 27.51 10.00 14.34
N MET A 227 26.48 10.45 15.06
CA MET A 227 25.48 9.55 15.66
C MET A 227 24.33 9.21 14.73
N LEU A 228 24.00 10.09 13.79
CA LEU A 228 22.86 9.90 12.88
C LEU A 228 23.28 9.17 11.60
N PRO A 229 22.38 8.34 11.03
CA PRO A 229 22.59 7.79 9.69
C PRO A 229 22.84 8.90 8.67
N SER A 230 23.81 8.73 7.79
CA SER A 230 24.09 9.70 6.74
C SER A 230 23.08 9.66 5.58
N GLN A 231 22.28 8.60 5.50
CA GLN A 231 21.25 8.42 4.47
C GLN A 231 20.19 7.40 4.90
N ALA A 232 19.04 7.44 4.27
CA ALA A 232 17.89 6.56 4.58
C ALA A 232 18.23 5.06 4.56
N ASN A 233 19.15 4.63 3.69
CA ASN A 233 19.56 3.22 3.60
C ASN A 233 20.34 2.72 4.83
N GLN A 234 20.83 3.60 5.68
CA GLN A 234 21.62 3.26 6.89
C GLN A 234 20.76 3.29 8.16
N MET A 235 19.45 3.54 8.06
CA MET A 235 18.56 3.56 9.22
C MET A 235 18.55 2.20 9.93
N PRO A 236 18.67 2.17 11.27
CA PRO A 236 18.56 0.95 12.08
C PRO A 236 17.13 0.46 12.13
N ILE A 237 16.91 -0.79 12.52
CA ILE A 237 15.57 -1.27 12.89
C ILE A 237 15.29 -0.96 14.37
N SER A 238 13.99 -0.82 14.70
CA SER A 238 13.54 -0.41 16.04
C SER A 238 13.89 -1.40 17.14
N LYS A 239 13.90 -2.70 16.81
CA LYS A 239 14.22 -3.80 17.74
C LYS A 239 15.16 -4.79 17.06
N MET A 240 15.95 -5.52 17.86
CA MET A 240 16.88 -6.55 17.36
C MET A 240 17.93 -6.00 16.37
N ASN A 241 18.35 -4.75 16.51
CA ASN A 241 19.30 -4.15 15.58
C ASN A 241 20.69 -4.81 15.64
N MET A 242 21.12 -5.33 16.80
CA MET A 242 22.34 -6.13 17.01
C MET A 242 23.56 -5.57 16.24
N ALA A 243 23.90 -4.30 16.50
CA ALA A 243 24.98 -3.57 15.82
C ALA A 243 24.80 -3.52 14.27
N GLY A 244 23.56 -3.48 13.77
CA GLY A 244 23.24 -3.38 12.34
C GLY A 244 22.97 -4.71 11.63
N MET A 245 23.27 -5.86 12.26
CA MET A 245 22.97 -7.18 11.68
C MET A 245 21.47 -7.37 11.40
N GLY A 246 20.61 -6.91 12.33
CA GLY A 246 19.17 -6.98 12.15
C GLY A 246 18.68 -6.19 10.93
N SER A 247 19.21 -4.98 10.73
CA SER A 247 18.90 -4.19 9.53
C SER A 247 19.36 -4.86 8.24
N ALA A 248 20.53 -5.51 8.24
CA ALA A 248 21.04 -6.25 7.09
C ALA A 248 20.15 -7.47 6.78
N MET A 249 19.76 -8.23 7.80
CA MET A 249 18.89 -9.40 7.65
C MET A 249 17.50 -9.02 7.09
N ILE A 250 16.88 -7.96 7.61
CA ILE A 250 15.58 -7.47 7.09
C ILE A 250 15.69 -7.07 5.63
N LYS A 251 16.74 -6.34 5.24
CA LYS A 251 16.96 -5.94 3.84
C LYS A 251 17.11 -7.14 2.91
N GLU A 252 17.81 -8.18 3.37
CA GLU A 252 17.95 -9.41 2.59
C GLU A 252 16.61 -10.14 2.43
N VAL A 253 15.81 -10.24 3.51
CA VAL A 253 14.45 -10.81 3.44
C VAL A 253 13.56 -10.00 2.51
N MET A 254 13.63 -8.66 2.58
CA MET A 254 12.89 -7.79 1.65
C MET A 254 13.24 -8.08 0.19
N LYS A 255 14.53 -8.23 -0.13
CA LYS A 255 15.00 -8.59 -1.47
C LYS A 255 14.44 -9.94 -1.92
N GLN A 256 14.50 -10.96 -1.06
CA GLN A 256 13.95 -12.30 -1.37
C GLN A 256 12.44 -12.29 -1.57
N LYS A 257 11.72 -11.35 -0.93
CA LYS A 257 10.26 -11.17 -1.03
C LYS A 257 9.84 -10.14 -2.07
N ASN A 258 10.76 -9.66 -2.90
CA ASN A 258 10.53 -8.62 -3.92
C ASN A 258 9.90 -7.33 -3.33
N VAL A 259 10.31 -6.97 -2.12
CA VAL A 259 9.95 -5.69 -1.49
C VAL A 259 11.04 -4.68 -1.79
N ASP A 260 10.67 -3.54 -2.33
CA ASP A 260 11.61 -2.48 -2.67
C ASP A 260 12.39 -1.98 -1.45
N ALA A 261 13.66 -1.66 -1.64
CA ALA A 261 14.46 -1.01 -0.61
C ALA A 261 13.96 0.41 -0.32
N LEU A 262 14.14 0.89 0.90
CA LEU A 262 13.63 2.18 1.36
C LEU A 262 13.96 3.36 0.40
N PRO A 263 15.18 3.52 -0.14
CA PRO A 263 15.46 4.60 -1.09
C PRO A 263 14.60 4.53 -2.36
N ILE A 264 14.34 3.33 -2.88
CA ILE A 264 13.49 3.13 -4.06
C ILE A 264 12.04 3.50 -3.73
N MET A 265 11.57 3.16 -2.53
CA MET A 265 10.22 3.50 -2.09
C MET A 265 10.03 5.01 -1.91
N ILE A 266 11.06 5.72 -1.42
CA ILE A 266 11.04 7.19 -1.30
C ILE A 266 10.89 7.82 -2.69
N GLU A 267 11.72 7.38 -3.64
CA GLU A 267 11.67 7.88 -5.02
C GLU A 267 10.31 7.62 -5.68
N LYS A 268 9.78 6.40 -5.57
CA LYS A 268 8.43 6.07 -6.05
C LYS A 268 7.34 6.91 -5.39
N ALA A 269 7.43 7.15 -4.08
CA ALA A 269 6.50 8.00 -3.37
C ALA A 269 6.52 9.44 -3.91
N HIS A 270 7.72 9.99 -4.12
CA HIS A 270 7.88 11.32 -4.72
C HIS A 270 7.31 11.39 -6.14
N GLN A 271 7.60 10.39 -6.99
CA GLN A 271 7.06 10.29 -8.35
C GLN A 271 5.52 10.17 -8.38
N LEU A 272 4.93 9.57 -7.35
CA LEU A 272 3.46 9.50 -7.16
C LEU A 272 2.85 10.80 -6.62
N GLY A 273 3.65 11.85 -6.41
CA GLY A 273 3.18 13.14 -5.91
C GLY A 273 3.04 13.22 -4.39
N VAL A 274 3.63 12.29 -3.63
CA VAL A 274 3.70 12.41 -2.17
C VAL A 274 4.61 13.59 -1.82
N LYS A 275 4.08 14.51 -1.01
CA LYS A 275 4.83 15.66 -0.50
C LYS A 275 5.63 15.27 0.74
N PHE A 276 6.86 15.69 0.79
CA PHE A 276 7.75 15.47 1.94
C PHE A 276 8.11 16.82 2.55
N VAL A 277 7.74 17.01 3.81
CA VAL A 277 7.94 18.27 4.53
C VAL A 277 8.89 18.03 5.69
N ALA A 278 9.97 18.79 5.76
CA ALA A 278 10.92 18.75 6.85
C ALA A 278 10.60 19.80 7.92
N CYS A 279 10.55 19.38 9.19
CA CYS A 279 10.37 20.28 10.32
C CYS A 279 11.62 21.14 10.54
N THR A 280 11.56 22.43 10.23
CA THR A 280 12.69 23.38 10.36
C THR A 280 13.18 23.49 11.81
N MET A 281 12.26 23.52 12.78
CA MET A 281 12.62 23.54 14.21
C MET A 281 13.46 22.31 14.60
N SER A 282 13.08 21.12 14.13
CA SER A 282 13.86 19.91 14.41
C SER A 282 15.19 19.90 13.67
N MET A 283 15.26 20.48 12.47
CA MET A 283 16.51 20.67 11.73
C MET A 283 17.49 21.54 12.54
N ASP A 284 17.01 22.66 13.06
CA ASP A 284 17.81 23.59 13.86
C ASP A 284 18.33 22.91 15.14
N ILE A 285 17.48 22.18 15.87
CA ILE A 285 17.85 21.48 17.11
C ILE A 285 18.91 20.39 16.82
N MET A 286 18.76 19.66 15.72
CA MET A 286 19.65 18.54 15.37
C MET A 286 20.84 18.96 14.49
N GLY A 287 20.94 20.24 14.16
CA GLY A 287 22.01 20.77 13.31
C GLY A 287 22.02 20.14 11.91
N ILE A 288 20.84 19.90 11.32
CA ILE A 288 20.69 19.39 9.96
C ILE A 288 20.47 20.56 9.02
N ASP A 289 21.32 20.67 8.01
CA ASP A 289 21.28 21.74 7.02
C ASP A 289 20.38 21.33 5.83
N LYS A 290 19.72 22.29 5.17
CA LYS A 290 18.88 22.04 3.99
C LYS A 290 19.63 21.32 2.88
N VAL A 291 20.92 21.62 2.70
CA VAL A 291 21.76 20.98 1.69
C VAL A 291 21.98 19.48 1.93
N GLU A 292 21.72 18.97 3.14
CA GLU A 292 21.78 17.54 3.45
C GLU A 292 20.54 16.76 3.01
N LEU A 293 19.44 17.48 2.74
CA LEU A 293 18.16 16.89 2.37
C LEU A 293 18.00 16.87 0.84
N PHE A 294 17.09 16.04 0.35
CA PHE A 294 16.74 16.04 -1.07
C PHE A 294 16.23 17.41 -1.50
N ASP A 295 16.54 17.81 -2.74
CA ASP A 295 16.25 19.16 -3.25
C ASP A 295 14.75 19.43 -3.43
N TRP A 296 13.93 18.40 -3.52
CA TRP A 296 12.46 18.45 -3.62
C TRP A 296 11.73 18.46 -2.28
N VAL A 297 12.45 18.49 -1.15
CA VAL A 297 11.83 18.56 0.19
C VAL A 297 11.28 19.95 0.44
N GLU A 298 10.05 20.01 0.94
CA GLU A 298 9.39 21.23 1.40
C GLU A 298 9.71 21.51 2.88
N TYR A 299 9.52 22.79 3.34
CA TYR A 299 9.90 23.24 4.69
C TYR A 299 8.78 24.01 5.38
#